data_2cb36daceefd426f5b9fb7e477964f32
#
_entry.id   2cb36daceefd426f5b9fb7e477964f32
#
_cell.length_a   1.000
_cell.length_b   1.000
_cell.length_c   1.000
_cell.angle_alpha   90.00
_cell.angle_beta   90.00
_cell.angle_gamma   90.00
#
_symmetry.space_group_name_H-M   'P 1'
#
loop_
_entity.id
_entity.type
_entity.pdbx_description
1 polymer ?
#
loop_
_entity_poly.entity_id
_entity_poly.type
_entity_poly.pdbx_seq_one_letter_code
_entity_poly.pdbx_strand_id
1 'polypeptide(L)'
;MKLSKQLVLPVLVMVVACGAFASAQMKKPAAAKAKVMFLEPKNNATVTSPVHMKFGSSGITISPVPPGDLKETRPGMAHYHVGIDQACLPAGKNIVKGTPSWVHFGDGKDVFDSQLTPGKHKLALQLGDDLHNTLPGACQVITVNVK
;
A
#
# COMPACT_ATOMS: atom_id res chain seq x y z
N MET A 1 32.38 -18.65 88.03
CA MET A 1 32.50 -19.14 86.65
C MET A 1 31.13 -19.21 86.05
N LYS A 2 30.75 -18.20 85.21
CA LYS A 2 29.44 -18.15 84.55
C LYS A 2 29.60 -18.55 83.07
N LEU A 3 29.00 -19.66 82.66
CA LEU A 3 28.93 -20.08 81.23
C LEU A 3 27.85 -19.25 80.54
N SER A 4 28.27 -18.51 79.57
CA SER A 4 27.38 -17.79 78.63
C SER A 4 26.92 -18.78 77.56
N LYS A 5 25.60 -19.02 77.44
CA LYS A 5 25.00 -19.78 76.38
C LYS A 5 24.82 -18.84 75.17
N GLN A 6 25.56 -19.08 74.08
CA GLN A 6 25.32 -18.43 72.84
C GLN A 6 24.14 -19.09 72.11
N LEU A 7 23.14 -18.27 71.80
CA LEU A 7 21.97 -18.64 71.03
C LEU A 7 22.27 -18.52 69.54
N VAL A 8 22.34 -19.65 68.84
CA VAL A 8 22.56 -19.69 67.39
C VAL A 8 21.21 -19.59 66.69
N LEU A 9 20.96 -18.47 66.06
CA LEU A 9 19.76 -18.23 65.24
C LEU A 9 19.95 -18.82 63.85
N PRO A 10 19.05 -19.66 63.28
CA PRO A 10 19.17 -20.15 61.94
C PRO A 10 18.78 -19.05 60.96
N VAL A 11 19.71 -18.72 60.05
CA VAL A 11 19.43 -17.84 58.92
C VAL A 11 18.63 -18.61 57.86
N LEU A 12 17.36 -18.24 57.72
CA LEU A 12 16.49 -18.76 56.66
C LEU A 12 16.87 -18.11 55.30
N VAL A 13 17.56 -18.84 54.47
CA VAL A 13 17.88 -18.40 53.09
C VAL A 13 16.61 -18.55 52.25
N MET A 14 15.97 -17.43 51.93
CA MET A 14 14.84 -17.36 51.03
C MET A 14 15.36 -17.34 49.56
N VAL A 15 15.28 -18.49 48.89
CA VAL A 15 15.60 -18.59 47.48
C VAL A 15 14.44 -17.96 46.67
N VAL A 16 14.64 -16.74 46.16
CA VAL A 16 13.72 -16.11 45.24
C VAL A 16 13.93 -16.73 43.87
N ALA A 17 13.03 -17.64 43.46
CA ALA A 17 12.99 -18.17 42.10
C ALA A 17 12.52 -17.07 41.16
N CYS A 18 13.45 -16.45 40.44
CA CYS A 18 13.17 -15.47 39.38
C CYS A 18 12.62 -16.22 38.18
N GLY A 19 11.29 -16.33 38.10
CA GLY A 19 10.61 -16.89 36.94
C GLY A 19 10.79 -15.96 35.74
N ALA A 20 11.56 -16.38 34.73
CA ALA A 20 11.68 -15.70 33.46
C ALA A 20 10.36 -15.83 32.69
N PHE A 21 9.53 -14.80 32.73
CA PHE A 21 8.39 -14.70 31.80
C PHE A 21 8.92 -14.45 30.41
N ALA A 22 8.97 -15.49 29.59
CA ALA A 22 9.22 -15.36 28.17
C ALA A 22 8.02 -14.64 27.54
N SER A 23 8.17 -13.33 27.28
CA SER A 23 7.21 -12.56 26.49
C SER A 23 7.21 -13.12 25.05
N ALA A 24 6.20 -13.90 24.71
CA ALA A 24 5.95 -14.30 23.34
C ALA A 24 5.60 -13.04 22.53
N GLN A 25 6.58 -12.50 21.81
CA GLN A 25 6.33 -11.43 20.86
C GLN A 25 5.44 -12.00 19.73
N MET A 26 4.17 -11.64 19.76
CA MET A 26 3.27 -11.89 18.64
C MET A 26 3.82 -11.18 17.39
N LYS A 27 4.36 -11.95 16.45
CA LYS A 27 4.82 -11.43 15.17
C LYS A 27 3.61 -10.81 14.46
N LYS A 28 3.58 -9.47 14.36
CA LYS A 28 2.53 -8.75 13.62
C LYS A 28 2.44 -9.36 12.22
N PRO A 29 1.24 -9.75 11.74
CA PRO A 29 1.09 -10.26 10.38
C PRO A 29 1.69 -9.27 9.39
N ALA A 30 2.51 -9.76 8.47
CA ALA A 30 3.04 -8.91 7.40
C ALA A 30 1.85 -8.32 6.64
N ALA A 31 1.81 -6.99 6.49
CA ALA A 31 0.77 -6.34 5.72
C ALA A 31 0.73 -6.95 4.32
N ALA A 32 -0.47 -7.30 3.84
CA ALA A 32 -0.63 -7.83 2.50
C ALA A 32 -0.07 -6.80 1.49
N LYS A 33 0.70 -7.28 0.51
CA LYS A 33 1.24 -6.39 -0.52
C LYS A 33 0.09 -5.80 -1.31
N ALA A 34 0.09 -4.48 -1.49
CA ALA A 34 -0.88 -3.79 -2.33
C ALA A 34 -0.83 -4.33 -3.76
N LYS A 35 -2.01 -4.58 -4.34
CA LYS A 35 -2.18 -4.95 -5.74
C LYS A 35 -3.22 -4.05 -6.38
N VAL A 36 -3.12 -3.91 -7.69
CA VAL A 36 -4.08 -3.15 -8.51
C VAL A 36 -4.37 -3.92 -9.79
N MET A 37 -5.57 -3.76 -10.33
CA MET A 37 -5.98 -4.45 -11.55
C MET A 37 -7.02 -3.64 -12.34
N PHE A 38 -6.95 -3.72 -13.66
CA PHE A 38 -8.07 -3.34 -14.51
C PHE A 38 -9.17 -4.40 -14.38
N LEU A 39 -10.36 -3.99 -13.97
CA LEU A 39 -11.56 -4.80 -14.05
C LEU A 39 -12.12 -4.72 -15.47
N GLU A 40 -12.08 -3.52 -16.05
CA GLU A 40 -12.42 -3.20 -17.44
C GLU A 40 -11.46 -2.11 -17.96
N PRO A 41 -11.08 -2.19 -19.27
CA PRO A 41 -11.25 -3.31 -20.19
C PRO A 41 -10.29 -4.47 -19.86
N LYS A 42 -10.51 -5.64 -20.48
CA LYS A 42 -9.56 -6.76 -20.37
C LYS A 42 -8.34 -6.50 -21.26
N ASN A 43 -7.22 -7.14 -20.90
CA ASN A 43 -6.02 -7.07 -21.73
C ASN A 43 -6.28 -7.58 -23.15
N ASN A 44 -5.78 -6.88 -24.15
CA ASN A 44 -5.98 -7.10 -25.59
C ASN A 44 -7.43 -6.94 -26.07
N ALA A 45 -8.30 -6.28 -25.29
CA ALA A 45 -9.66 -5.98 -25.74
C ALA A 45 -9.63 -5.01 -26.94
N THR A 46 -10.62 -5.18 -27.82
CA THR A 46 -10.98 -4.15 -28.80
C THR A 46 -12.13 -3.33 -28.23
N VAL A 47 -11.96 -2.03 -28.18
CA VAL A 47 -12.87 -1.07 -27.55
C VAL A 47 -13.17 0.10 -28.46
N THR A 48 -14.19 0.89 -28.14
CA THR A 48 -14.50 2.16 -28.80
C THR A 48 -14.16 3.33 -27.87
N SER A 49 -13.84 4.48 -28.48
CA SER A 49 -13.67 5.74 -27.72
C SER A 49 -15.04 6.40 -27.45
N PRO A 50 -15.30 6.94 -26.24
CA PRO A 50 -14.42 6.93 -25.08
C PRO A 50 -14.22 5.52 -24.50
N VAL A 51 -13.01 5.21 -24.07
CA VAL A 51 -12.67 3.93 -23.48
C VAL A 51 -13.09 3.94 -22.01
N HIS A 52 -14.09 3.10 -21.69
CA HIS A 52 -14.52 2.90 -20.30
C HIS A 52 -13.51 2.06 -19.53
N MET A 53 -13.04 2.54 -18.37
CA MET A 53 -12.11 1.85 -17.51
C MET A 53 -12.69 1.71 -16.11
N LYS A 54 -12.55 0.51 -15.52
CA LYS A 54 -12.90 0.23 -14.13
C LYS A 54 -11.74 -0.47 -13.44
N PHE A 55 -11.46 -0.07 -12.21
CA PHE A 55 -10.29 -0.51 -11.46
C PHE A 55 -10.68 -1.32 -10.22
N GLY A 56 -9.74 -2.13 -9.75
CA GLY A 56 -9.83 -2.83 -8.48
C GLY A 56 -8.48 -2.84 -7.78
N SER A 57 -8.51 -2.99 -6.46
CA SER A 57 -7.31 -3.11 -5.63
C SER A 57 -7.50 -4.11 -4.52
N SER A 58 -6.41 -4.60 -3.94
CA SER A 58 -6.41 -5.43 -2.74
C SER A 58 -5.18 -5.14 -1.87
N GLY A 59 -5.29 -5.42 -0.56
CA GLY A 59 -4.21 -5.20 0.40
C GLY A 59 -3.94 -3.74 0.73
N ILE A 60 -4.83 -2.82 0.31
CA ILE A 60 -4.75 -1.37 0.56
C ILE A 60 -6.14 -0.75 0.52
N THR A 61 -6.32 0.38 1.17
CA THR A 61 -7.58 1.15 1.12
C THR A 61 -7.45 2.27 0.10
N ILE A 62 -8.38 2.32 -0.86
CA ILE A 62 -8.48 3.46 -1.78
C ILE A 62 -9.20 4.60 -1.05
N SER A 63 -8.62 5.78 -1.10
CA SER A 63 -9.10 6.95 -0.38
C SER A 63 -8.83 8.22 -1.17
N PRO A 64 -9.71 9.22 -1.09
CA PRO A 64 -9.39 10.56 -1.58
C PRO A 64 -8.12 11.11 -0.92
N VAL A 65 -7.33 11.83 -1.69
CA VAL A 65 -6.17 12.58 -1.16
C VAL A 65 -6.69 13.75 -0.32
N PRO A 66 -6.26 13.92 0.93
CA PRO A 66 -6.64 15.06 1.73
C PRO A 66 -6.24 16.38 1.05
N PRO A 67 -7.02 17.46 1.21
CA PRO A 67 -6.66 18.77 0.67
C PRO A 67 -5.47 19.37 1.40
N GLY A 68 -4.74 20.27 0.72
CA GLY A 68 -3.64 21.06 1.29
C GLY A 68 -2.25 20.48 1.01
N ASP A 69 -1.25 21.12 1.58
CA ASP A 69 0.16 20.72 1.42
C ASP A 69 0.52 19.62 2.41
N LEU A 70 0.35 18.37 1.98
CA LEU A 70 0.67 17.21 2.77
C LEU A 70 2.19 17.06 2.93
N LYS A 71 2.63 16.75 4.15
CA LYS A 71 4.03 16.47 4.50
C LYS A 71 4.26 14.99 4.77
N GLU A 72 3.19 14.25 5.05
CA GLU A 72 3.23 12.83 5.41
C GLU A 72 2.13 12.06 4.68
N THR A 73 2.35 10.77 4.50
CA THR A 73 1.37 9.86 3.92
C THR A 73 0.59 9.15 5.01
N ARG A 74 -0.68 8.83 4.74
CA ARG A 74 -1.48 7.99 5.63
C ARG A 74 -1.16 6.52 5.38
N PRO A 75 -0.71 5.76 6.40
CA PRO A 75 -0.40 4.35 6.24
C PRO A 75 -1.60 3.55 5.73
N GLY A 76 -1.38 2.70 4.72
CA GLY A 76 -2.42 1.82 4.18
C GLY A 76 -3.45 2.52 3.28
N MET A 77 -3.27 3.78 2.93
CA MET A 77 -4.09 4.54 1.99
C MET A 77 -3.37 4.73 0.66
N ALA A 78 -4.14 4.72 -0.43
CA ALA A 78 -3.64 5.00 -1.77
C ALA A 78 -4.76 5.50 -2.67
N HIS A 79 -4.40 5.98 -3.86
CA HIS A 79 -5.32 6.34 -4.92
C HIS A 79 -4.79 5.90 -6.28
N TYR A 80 -5.68 5.85 -7.27
CA TYR A 80 -5.35 5.36 -8.60
C TYR A 80 -4.70 6.45 -9.46
N HIS A 81 -3.81 5.98 -10.36
CA HIS A 81 -3.29 6.73 -11.49
C HIS A 81 -3.36 5.86 -12.74
N VAL A 82 -3.71 6.45 -13.87
CA VAL A 82 -3.67 5.78 -15.17
C VAL A 82 -2.66 6.47 -16.07
N GLY A 83 -1.62 5.74 -16.46
CA GLY A 83 -0.67 6.14 -17.50
C GLY A 83 -1.18 5.72 -18.86
N ILE A 84 -1.40 6.69 -19.78
CA ILE A 84 -1.79 6.46 -21.17
C ILE A 84 -0.51 6.40 -22.00
N ASP A 85 -0.30 5.27 -22.67
CA ASP A 85 0.92 4.93 -23.41
C ASP A 85 2.20 4.99 -22.56
N GLN A 86 2.04 4.70 -21.25
CA GLN A 86 3.12 4.68 -20.29
C GLN A 86 3.42 3.23 -19.81
N ALA A 87 4.60 3.07 -19.23
CA ALA A 87 4.97 1.88 -18.45
C ALA A 87 4.76 2.15 -16.95
N CYS A 88 4.77 1.09 -16.13
CA CYS A 88 4.85 1.22 -14.68
C CYS A 88 6.11 2.00 -14.28
N LEU A 89 5.95 2.96 -13.38
CA LEU A 89 7.08 3.64 -12.76
C LEU A 89 7.67 2.75 -11.66
N PRO A 90 8.99 2.84 -11.41
CA PRO A 90 9.62 2.15 -10.29
C PRO A 90 8.98 2.50 -8.94
N ALA A 91 9.03 1.58 -7.97
CA ALA A 91 8.53 1.83 -6.62
C ALA A 91 9.21 3.06 -5.98
N GLY A 92 8.42 3.87 -5.28
CA GLY A 92 8.89 5.12 -4.64
C GLY A 92 9.09 6.29 -5.62
N LYS A 93 8.86 6.09 -6.92
CA LYS A 93 8.94 7.18 -7.89
C LYS A 93 7.68 8.06 -7.80
N ASN A 94 7.87 9.37 -7.78
CA ASN A 94 6.73 10.30 -7.81
C ASN A 94 6.04 10.30 -9.17
N ILE A 95 4.71 10.18 -9.16
CA ILE A 95 3.87 10.30 -10.35
C ILE A 95 3.54 11.77 -10.54
N VAL A 96 4.02 12.36 -11.63
CA VAL A 96 3.74 13.76 -11.94
C VAL A 96 2.28 13.89 -12.37
N LYS A 97 1.44 14.42 -11.47
CA LYS A 97 0.01 14.66 -11.72
C LYS A 97 -0.23 15.80 -12.71
N GLY A 98 -1.39 15.75 -13.37
CA GLY A 98 -1.83 16.84 -14.25
C GLY A 98 -1.11 16.88 -15.60
N THR A 99 -0.46 15.79 -16.00
CA THR A 99 0.07 15.62 -17.35
C THR A 99 -0.91 14.84 -18.22
N PRO A 100 -0.94 15.04 -19.54
CA PRO A 100 -1.77 14.23 -20.45
C PRO A 100 -1.47 12.72 -20.37
N SER A 101 -0.24 12.36 -19.96
CA SER A 101 0.22 10.98 -19.89
C SER A 101 -0.17 10.25 -18.58
N TRP A 102 -0.46 11.00 -17.49
CA TRP A 102 -0.83 10.43 -16.21
C TRP A 102 -2.08 11.08 -15.64
N VAL A 103 -3.19 10.37 -15.73
CA VAL A 103 -4.47 10.78 -15.14
C VAL A 103 -4.45 10.44 -13.66
N HIS A 104 -4.91 11.36 -12.82
CA HIS A 104 -4.87 11.28 -11.38
C HIS A 104 -6.29 11.21 -10.79
N PHE A 105 -6.55 10.22 -9.94
CA PHE A 105 -7.84 10.00 -9.28
C PHE A 105 -7.77 10.35 -7.79
N GLY A 106 -7.39 11.60 -7.49
CA GLY A 106 -7.28 12.10 -6.13
C GLY A 106 -8.61 12.21 -5.38
N ASP A 107 -9.72 11.96 -6.03
CA ASP A 107 -11.08 11.87 -5.45
C ASP A 107 -11.45 10.43 -5.01
N GLY A 108 -10.55 9.45 -5.22
CA GLY A 108 -10.75 8.06 -4.85
C GLY A 108 -11.67 7.26 -5.77
N LYS A 109 -12.03 7.79 -6.95
CA LYS A 109 -12.84 7.08 -7.94
C LYS A 109 -12.10 5.89 -8.53
N ASP A 110 -12.85 4.89 -8.93
CA ASP A 110 -12.39 3.63 -9.54
C ASP A 110 -12.90 3.44 -10.98
N VAL A 111 -13.53 4.48 -11.55
CA VAL A 111 -14.11 4.47 -12.91
C VAL A 111 -13.66 5.71 -13.66
N PHE A 112 -13.32 5.53 -14.94
CA PHE A 112 -12.85 6.59 -15.83
C PHE A 112 -13.17 6.30 -17.28
N ASP A 113 -13.65 7.32 -18.01
CA ASP A 113 -13.85 7.29 -19.45
C ASP A 113 -12.82 8.21 -20.13
N SER A 114 -12.00 7.65 -21.04
CA SER A 114 -10.93 8.38 -21.71
C SER A 114 -11.14 8.43 -23.22
N GLN A 115 -11.04 9.63 -23.78
CA GLN A 115 -10.95 9.79 -25.23
C GLN A 115 -9.56 9.35 -25.68
N LEU A 116 -9.50 8.25 -26.44
CA LEU A 116 -8.28 7.76 -27.07
C LEU A 116 -8.46 7.73 -28.59
N THR A 117 -7.38 7.98 -29.31
CA THR A 117 -7.37 7.88 -30.78
C THR A 117 -7.50 6.43 -31.23
N PRO A 118 -8.01 6.15 -32.43
CA PRO A 118 -7.94 4.81 -33.00
C PRO A 118 -6.51 4.27 -33.03
N GLY A 119 -6.35 3.00 -32.71
CA GLY A 119 -5.06 2.33 -32.66
C GLY A 119 -4.80 1.54 -31.39
N LYS A 120 -3.57 1.07 -31.27
CA LYS A 120 -3.12 0.27 -30.12
C LYS A 120 -2.58 1.17 -29.03
N HIS A 121 -3.14 1.06 -27.82
CA HIS A 121 -2.72 1.82 -26.64
C HIS A 121 -2.26 0.89 -25.53
N LYS A 122 -1.27 1.35 -24.77
CA LYS A 122 -0.82 0.75 -23.52
C LYS A 122 -1.39 1.56 -22.35
N LEU A 123 -2.04 0.89 -21.43
CA LEU A 123 -2.61 1.52 -20.23
C LEU A 123 -1.92 0.95 -18.99
N ALA A 124 -1.29 1.82 -18.20
CA ALA A 124 -0.64 1.45 -16.94
C ALA A 124 -1.51 1.94 -15.77
N LEU A 125 -2.09 1.03 -15.00
CA LEU A 125 -2.79 1.36 -13.76
C LEU A 125 -1.83 1.21 -12.60
N GLN A 126 -1.59 2.28 -11.83
CA GLN A 126 -0.64 2.30 -10.73
C GLN A 126 -1.21 3.01 -9.51
N LEU A 127 -0.88 2.49 -8.30
CA LEU A 127 -1.24 3.15 -7.05
C LEU A 127 -0.14 4.11 -6.61
N GLY A 128 -0.57 5.29 -6.16
CA GLY A 128 0.26 6.26 -5.45
C GLY A 128 -0.24 6.49 -4.03
N ASP A 129 0.69 6.79 -3.12
CA ASP A 129 0.37 7.29 -1.79
C ASP A 129 -0.12 8.74 -1.82
N ASP A 130 -0.47 9.34 -0.68
CA ASP A 130 -0.96 10.72 -0.61
C ASP A 130 0.03 11.76 -1.16
N LEU A 131 1.33 11.45 -1.23
CA LEU A 131 2.37 12.26 -1.84
C LEU A 131 2.67 11.87 -3.29
N HIS A 132 1.84 10.99 -3.89
CA HIS A 132 1.97 10.49 -5.27
C HIS A 132 3.20 9.61 -5.51
N ASN A 133 3.83 9.04 -4.47
CA ASN A 133 4.91 8.08 -4.65
C ASN A 133 4.33 6.70 -4.92
N THR A 134 4.83 6.03 -5.93
CA THR A 134 4.36 4.71 -6.36
C THR A 134 4.59 3.64 -5.30
N LEU A 135 3.60 2.77 -5.12
CA LEU A 135 3.68 1.66 -4.17
C LEU A 135 4.35 0.43 -4.81
N PRO A 136 5.17 -0.33 -4.03
CA PRO A 136 5.82 -1.54 -4.53
C PRO A 136 4.82 -2.59 -5.01
N GLY A 137 4.99 -3.08 -6.25
CA GLY A 137 4.17 -4.15 -6.83
C GLY A 137 2.72 -3.76 -7.17
N ALA A 138 2.33 -2.50 -6.97
CA ALA A 138 0.99 -2.00 -7.21
C ALA A 138 0.87 -1.31 -8.58
N CYS A 139 1.20 -2.05 -9.64
CA CYS A 139 1.00 -1.63 -11.01
C CYS A 139 0.60 -2.81 -11.90
N GLN A 140 -0.31 -2.56 -12.84
CA GLN A 140 -0.68 -3.47 -13.91
C GLN A 140 -0.65 -2.72 -15.25
N VAL A 141 -0.13 -3.37 -16.28
CA VAL A 141 -0.18 -2.86 -17.66
C VAL A 141 -1.08 -3.76 -18.48
N ILE A 142 -1.97 -3.15 -19.26
CA ILE A 142 -2.75 -3.82 -20.29
C ILE A 142 -2.55 -3.13 -21.63
N THR A 143 -2.92 -3.81 -22.70
CA THR A 143 -3.02 -3.25 -24.05
C THR A 143 -4.47 -3.28 -24.50
N VAL A 144 -4.91 -2.24 -25.19
CA VAL A 144 -6.23 -2.19 -25.84
C VAL A 144 -6.06 -1.77 -27.30
N ASN A 145 -7.01 -2.15 -28.14
CA ASN A 145 -7.09 -1.70 -29.53
C ASN A 145 -8.36 -0.86 -29.69
N VAL A 146 -8.21 0.44 -29.92
CA VAL A 146 -9.31 1.38 -30.09
C VAL A 146 -9.70 1.43 -31.57
N LYS A 147 -11.01 1.29 -31.84
CA LYS A 147 -11.62 1.41 -33.18
C LYS A 147 -12.19 2.78 -33.40
#